data_c790344ba580533a980a679595fa1940
#
_entry.id   c790344ba580533a980a679595fa1940
#
_cell.length_a   1.000
_cell.length_b   1.000
_cell.length_c   1.000
_cell.angle_alpha   90.00
_cell.angle_beta   90.00
_cell.angle_gamma   90.00
#
_symmetry.space_group_name_H-M   'P 1'
#
loop_
_entity.id
_entity.type
_entity.pdbx_description
1 polymer ?
#
loop_
_entity_poly.entity_id
_entity_poly.type
_entity_poly.pdbx_seq_one_letter_code
_entity_poly.pdbx_strand_id
1 'polypeptide(L)'
;MRIGFDGKRAVQNFTGLGNYSRYIVDILCQFYPENEYVLYAPKKRENKRLNKLTKQYRQLQLSYPTTSFWKKLSSLWRVLGVTRQLEKERIDIFHGLSNELPLNIHKSKVKSIVTIHDLIFLRYPQYYHSIDRNIYTYKFRKACENADRIIAISECTKRDIIEYFGIPADKIEVVYQGCDTSFTHPVTKEKKREVRAKYQLPEHYILNVGSIEERKNALSAVQALTMLPEQIHLVIVGRHTEYTDKIERFIKENKLEERVHIISNVPFDDLPTFYQLAEIFVYPSRFEGFGIPIIEALYSGIPVVAATGSCLEEAGGPDSIYIHPDDIKGMANAFKQIYSDPERKKVMIEKGQIFAKRFSEEKQAEEILNIYKKLMR
;
A
#
# COMPACT_ATOMS: atom_id res chain seq x y z
N MET A 1 15.96 -15.20 -16.49
CA MET A 1 15.41 -15.99 -15.36
C MET A 1 13.93 -16.24 -15.60
N ARG A 2 13.44 -17.35 -15.09
CA ARG A 2 12.02 -17.66 -15.10
C ARG A 2 11.44 -17.51 -13.68
N ILE A 3 10.60 -16.50 -13.47
CA ILE A 3 10.16 -16.05 -12.16
C ILE A 3 8.68 -16.36 -11.98
N GLY A 4 8.34 -17.14 -10.96
CA GLY A 4 6.98 -17.44 -10.57
C GLY A 4 6.50 -16.53 -9.43
N PHE A 5 5.26 -16.10 -9.48
CA PHE A 5 4.63 -15.31 -8.41
C PHE A 5 3.41 -16.00 -7.84
N ASP A 6 3.14 -15.82 -6.54
CA ASP A 6 1.84 -16.11 -5.98
C ASP A 6 0.80 -15.12 -6.55
N GLY A 7 0.07 -15.55 -7.56
CA GLY A 7 -0.90 -14.75 -8.31
C GLY A 7 -2.26 -14.61 -7.64
N LYS A 8 -2.52 -15.25 -6.47
CA LYS A 8 -3.85 -15.22 -5.83
C LYS A 8 -4.38 -13.80 -5.66
N ARG A 9 -3.57 -12.90 -5.10
CA ARG A 9 -3.97 -11.50 -4.86
C ARG A 9 -4.05 -10.70 -6.16
N ALA A 10 -3.14 -10.89 -7.08
CA ALA A 10 -3.17 -10.22 -8.38
C ALA A 10 -4.46 -10.53 -9.17
N VAL A 11 -4.96 -11.77 -9.10
CA VAL A 11 -6.16 -12.23 -9.81
C VAL A 11 -7.45 -11.87 -9.05
N GLN A 12 -7.50 -12.08 -7.73
CA GLN A 12 -8.75 -12.13 -6.96
C GLN A 12 -8.98 -10.93 -6.04
N ASN A 13 -7.99 -10.07 -5.82
CA ASN A 13 -8.08 -8.96 -4.88
C ASN A 13 -8.02 -7.61 -5.61
N PHE A 14 -8.93 -6.69 -5.26
CA PHE A 14 -9.06 -5.36 -5.86
C PHE A 14 -8.61 -4.23 -4.92
N THR A 15 -8.10 -4.57 -3.74
CA THR A 15 -7.59 -3.65 -2.72
C THR A 15 -6.05 -3.63 -2.68
N GLY A 16 -5.45 -3.03 -1.67
CA GLY A 16 -4.00 -2.78 -1.57
C GLY A 16 -3.08 -3.94 -1.97
N LEU A 17 -3.27 -5.14 -1.39
CA LEU A 17 -2.42 -6.30 -1.71
C LEU A 17 -2.54 -6.76 -3.17
N GLY A 18 -3.74 -6.64 -3.76
CA GLY A 18 -3.94 -6.96 -5.17
C GLY A 18 -3.33 -5.91 -6.08
N ASN A 19 -3.44 -4.63 -5.72
CA ASN A 19 -2.80 -3.53 -6.45
C ASN A 19 -1.27 -3.68 -6.40
N TYR A 20 -0.70 -3.91 -5.23
CA TYR A 20 0.72 -4.18 -5.08
C TYR A 20 1.19 -5.36 -5.93
N SER A 21 0.47 -6.49 -5.90
CA SER A 21 0.87 -7.67 -6.66
C SER A 21 0.88 -7.43 -8.17
N ARG A 22 -0.10 -6.68 -8.69
CA ARG A 22 -0.13 -6.29 -10.11
C ARG A 22 0.95 -5.28 -10.45
N TYR A 23 1.16 -4.30 -9.58
CA TYR A 23 2.17 -3.27 -9.73
C TYR A 23 3.59 -3.84 -9.81
N ILE A 24 3.97 -4.77 -8.90
CA ILE A 24 5.29 -5.41 -8.94
C ILE A 24 5.49 -6.21 -10.24
N VAL A 25 4.47 -6.93 -10.69
CA VAL A 25 4.55 -7.67 -11.97
C VAL A 25 4.68 -6.71 -13.15
N ASP A 26 3.95 -5.59 -13.13
CA ASP A 26 3.99 -4.56 -14.18
C ASP A 26 5.38 -3.96 -14.33
N ILE A 27 5.94 -3.42 -13.25
CA ILE A 27 7.26 -2.79 -13.29
C ILE A 27 8.38 -3.77 -13.67
N LEU A 28 8.32 -5.02 -13.19
CA LEU A 28 9.30 -6.04 -13.58
C LEU A 28 9.18 -6.42 -15.06
N CYS A 29 7.97 -6.53 -15.59
CA CYS A 29 7.77 -6.77 -17.03
C CYS A 29 8.22 -5.59 -17.89
N GLN A 30 8.02 -4.36 -17.41
CA GLN A 30 8.38 -3.13 -18.11
C GLN A 30 9.89 -2.92 -18.17
N PHE A 31 10.57 -3.00 -17.03
CA PHE A 31 11.99 -2.67 -16.93
C PHE A 31 12.93 -3.85 -17.23
N TYR A 32 12.45 -5.09 -17.14
CA TYR A 32 13.25 -6.31 -17.35
C TYR A 32 12.54 -7.33 -18.25
N PRO A 33 12.26 -6.94 -19.52
CA PRO A 33 11.50 -7.75 -20.47
C PRO A 33 12.22 -9.04 -20.91
N GLU A 34 13.50 -9.18 -20.61
CA GLU A 34 14.31 -10.38 -20.92
C GLU A 34 13.99 -11.57 -19.99
N ASN A 35 13.27 -11.37 -18.90
CA ASN A 35 12.86 -12.44 -18.01
C ASN A 35 11.47 -12.97 -18.38
N GLU A 36 11.17 -14.21 -18.00
CA GLU A 36 9.85 -14.80 -18.09
C GLU A 36 9.15 -14.71 -16.73
N TYR A 37 7.88 -14.33 -16.74
CA TYR A 37 7.07 -14.16 -15.54
C TYR A 37 5.82 -15.02 -15.57
N VAL A 38 5.57 -15.76 -14.47
CA VAL A 38 4.41 -16.65 -14.37
C VAL A 38 3.64 -16.39 -13.08
N LEU A 39 2.38 -15.98 -13.21
CA LEU A 39 1.46 -15.80 -12.08
C LEU A 39 0.70 -17.11 -11.80
N TYR A 40 0.96 -17.74 -10.67
CA TYR A 40 0.29 -18.96 -10.19
C TYR A 40 -0.93 -18.60 -9.36
N ALA A 41 -2.12 -18.85 -9.88
CA ALA A 41 -3.36 -18.54 -9.19
C ALA A 41 -4.24 -19.78 -8.97
N PRO A 42 -4.93 -19.89 -7.81
CA PRO A 42 -5.74 -21.08 -7.51
C PRO A 42 -7.00 -21.18 -8.37
N LYS A 43 -7.56 -20.04 -8.80
CA LYS A 43 -8.79 -19.97 -9.63
C LYS A 43 -8.71 -18.82 -10.60
N LYS A 44 -9.32 -18.99 -11.77
CA LYS A 44 -9.56 -17.90 -12.71
C LYS A 44 -10.59 -16.93 -12.14
N ARG A 45 -10.37 -15.66 -12.33
CA ARG A 45 -11.36 -14.60 -12.07
C ARG A 45 -11.14 -13.49 -13.08
N GLU A 46 -12.23 -12.92 -13.58
CA GLU A 46 -12.13 -11.77 -14.45
C GLU A 46 -11.59 -10.57 -13.68
N ASN A 47 -10.53 -9.95 -14.22
CA ASN A 47 -9.90 -8.78 -13.65
C ASN A 47 -9.36 -7.91 -14.79
N LYS A 48 -10.08 -6.82 -15.08
CA LYS A 48 -9.77 -5.92 -16.20
C LYS A 48 -8.33 -5.38 -16.15
N ARG A 49 -7.82 -5.05 -14.95
CA ARG A 49 -6.44 -4.55 -14.77
C ARG A 49 -5.42 -5.64 -15.10
N LEU A 50 -5.61 -6.85 -14.59
CA LEU A 50 -4.72 -7.96 -14.90
C LEU A 50 -4.78 -8.36 -16.37
N ASN A 51 -5.99 -8.34 -16.98
CA ASN A 51 -6.17 -8.62 -18.40
C ASN A 51 -5.44 -7.60 -19.29
N LYS A 52 -5.32 -6.34 -18.84
CA LYS A 52 -4.52 -5.32 -19.52
C LYS A 52 -3.04 -5.71 -19.49
N LEU A 53 -2.49 -6.07 -18.34
CA LEU A 53 -1.09 -6.48 -18.20
C LEU A 53 -0.74 -7.71 -19.06
N THR A 54 -1.57 -8.76 -19.03
CA THR A 54 -1.32 -9.98 -19.82
C THR A 54 -1.43 -9.78 -21.32
N LYS A 55 -2.16 -8.75 -21.78
CA LYS A 55 -2.18 -8.35 -23.17
C LYS A 55 -0.98 -7.49 -23.57
N GLN A 56 -0.49 -6.68 -22.64
CA GLN A 56 0.63 -5.76 -22.84
C GLN A 56 1.97 -6.51 -22.88
N TYR A 57 2.15 -7.50 -22.00
CA TYR A 57 3.44 -8.18 -21.81
C TYR A 57 3.38 -9.65 -22.27
N ARG A 58 4.06 -9.96 -23.38
CA ARG A 58 4.13 -11.33 -23.94
C ARG A 58 4.87 -12.31 -23.03
N GLN A 59 5.81 -11.82 -22.23
CA GLN A 59 6.59 -12.60 -21.27
C GLN A 59 5.84 -12.90 -19.97
N LEU A 60 4.61 -12.40 -19.78
CA LEU A 60 3.75 -12.66 -18.63
C LEU A 60 2.72 -13.73 -18.93
N GLN A 61 2.74 -14.79 -18.15
CA GLN A 61 1.82 -15.93 -18.28
C GLN A 61 1.00 -16.13 -16.99
N LEU A 62 -0.21 -16.69 -17.13
CA LEU A 62 -1.04 -17.13 -16.01
C LEU A 62 -1.04 -18.66 -15.95
N SER A 63 -0.77 -19.20 -14.78
CA SER A 63 -0.78 -20.63 -14.54
C SER A 63 -1.79 -20.98 -13.43
N TYR A 64 -2.46 -22.12 -13.60
CA TYR A 64 -3.53 -22.60 -12.73
C TYR A 64 -3.34 -24.09 -12.44
N PRO A 65 -4.06 -24.66 -11.43
CA PRO A 65 -4.04 -26.10 -11.21
C PRO A 65 -4.38 -26.88 -12.48
N THR A 66 -3.51 -27.83 -12.88
CA THR A 66 -3.65 -28.56 -14.14
C THR A 66 -4.52 -29.82 -14.01
N THR A 67 -4.47 -30.52 -12.84
CA THR A 67 -5.22 -31.77 -12.63
C THR A 67 -6.62 -31.52 -12.05
N SER A 68 -7.57 -32.43 -12.35
CA SER A 68 -8.94 -32.35 -11.82
C SER A 68 -8.97 -32.36 -10.28
N PHE A 69 -8.08 -33.10 -9.64
CA PHE A 69 -7.92 -33.13 -8.19
C PHE A 69 -7.59 -31.74 -7.64
N TRP A 70 -6.53 -31.10 -8.17
CA TRP A 70 -6.09 -29.78 -7.71
C TRP A 70 -7.04 -28.66 -8.11
N LYS A 71 -7.82 -28.79 -9.20
CA LYS A 71 -8.87 -27.82 -9.55
C LYS A 71 -9.98 -27.79 -8.49
N LYS A 72 -10.36 -28.96 -7.94
CA LYS A 72 -11.33 -29.06 -6.83
C LYS A 72 -10.76 -28.52 -5.51
N LEU A 73 -9.49 -28.81 -5.22
CA LEU A 73 -8.79 -28.42 -3.99
C LEU A 73 -7.81 -27.26 -4.24
N SER A 74 -8.25 -26.23 -4.97
CA SER A 74 -7.38 -25.16 -5.45
C SER A 74 -6.70 -24.34 -4.35
N SER A 75 -7.35 -24.19 -3.19
CA SER A 75 -6.74 -23.53 -2.02
C SER A 75 -5.61 -24.37 -1.42
N LEU A 76 -5.79 -25.69 -1.36
CA LEU A 76 -4.75 -26.62 -0.90
C LEU A 76 -3.61 -26.75 -1.92
N TRP A 77 -3.94 -26.69 -3.24
CA TRP A 77 -2.92 -26.64 -4.29
C TRP A 77 -1.95 -25.47 -4.08
N ARG A 78 -2.46 -24.28 -3.76
CA ARG A 78 -1.61 -23.10 -3.51
C ARG A 78 -0.66 -23.32 -2.34
N VAL A 79 -1.08 -24.09 -1.33
CA VAL A 79 -0.32 -24.30 -0.09
C VAL A 79 0.69 -25.45 -0.20
N LEU A 80 0.36 -26.50 -0.95
CA LEU A 80 1.16 -27.75 -1.02
C LEU A 80 1.44 -28.23 -2.45
N GLY A 81 0.50 -28.06 -3.38
CA GLY A 81 0.55 -28.66 -4.71
C GLY A 81 1.36 -27.85 -5.73
N VAL A 82 1.40 -26.53 -5.58
CA VAL A 82 2.05 -25.64 -6.55
C VAL A 82 3.54 -25.89 -6.65
N THR A 83 4.21 -26.26 -5.58
CA THR A 83 5.67 -26.51 -5.55
C THR A 83 6.11 -27.52 -6.62
N ARG A 84 5.39 -28.63 -6.78
CA ARG A 84 5.68 -29.61 -7.85
C ARG A 84 5.49 -29.03 -9.25
N GLN A 85 4.52 -28.13 -9.41
CA GLN A 85 4.28 -27.47 -10.69
C GLN A 85 5.40 -26.48 -11.01
N LEU A 86 5.90 -25.74 -10.01
CA LEU A 86 7.05 -24.83 -10.15
C LEU A 86 8.30 -25.59 -10.65
N GLU A 87 8.61 -26.74 -10.06
CA GLU A 87 9.74 -27.59 -10.47
C GLU A 87 9.57 -28.11 -11.90
N LYS A 88 8.36 -28.64 -12.23
CA LYS A 88 8.05 -29.14 -13.58
C LYS A 88 8.17 -28.04 -14.63
N GLU A 89 7.75 -26.82 -14.31
CA GLU A 89 7.81 -25.67 -15.20
C GLU A 89 9.17 -24.94 -15.15
N ARG A 90 10.15 -25.49 -14.42
CA ARG A 90 11.53 -24.98 -14.28
C ARG A 90 11.58 -23.53 -13.85
N ILE A 91 10.83 -23.19 -12.81
CA ILE A 91 10.90 -21.88 -12.19
C ILE A 91 12.20 -21.75 -11.40
N ASP A 92 12.95 -20.69 -11.65
CA ASP A 92 14.18 -20.38 -10.94
C ASP A 92 13.88 -19.82 -9.55
N ILE A 93 12.96 -18.83 -9.48
CA ILE A 93 12.59 -18.12 -8.27
C ILE A 93 11.06 -18.09 -8.14
N PHE A 94 10.55 -18.38 -6.94
CA PHE A 94 9.15 -18.17 -6.59
C PHE A 94 9.00 -17.07 -5.56
N HIS A 95 8.25 -16.02 -5.90
CA HIS A 95 8.03 -14.86 -5.05
C HIS A 95 6.58 -14.79 -4.53
N GLY A 96 6.40 -14.98 -3.23
CA GLY A 96 5.14 -14.76 -2.53
C GLY A 96 4.91 -13.27 -2.28
N LEU A 97 4.08 -12.64 -3.09
CA LEU A 97 3.86 -11.18 -3.07
C LEU A 97 2.98 -10.67 -1.92
N SER A 98 2.44 -11.56 -1.08
CA SER A 98 1.43 -11.19 -0.08
C SER A 98 1.49 -12.05 1.17
N ASN A 99 2.60 -11.96 1.89
CA ASN A 99 2.84 -12.53 3.22
C ASN A 99 2.84 -14.07 3.30
N GLU A 100 2.65 -14.79 2.21
CA GLU A 100 2.51 -16.25 2.22
C GLU A 100 3.39 -16.92 1.16
N LEU A 101 3.88 -18.13 1.50
CA LEU A 101 4.54 -19.07 0.60
C LEU A 101 3.90 -20.45 0.71
N PRO A 102 4.09 -21.34 -0.28
CA PRO A 102 3.77 -22.77 -0.11
C PRO A 102 4.55 -23.36 1.07
N LEU A 103 3.88 -24.11 1.94
CA LEU A 103 4.49 -24.65 3.17
C LEU A 103 5.66 -25.58 2.91
N ASN A 104 5.70 -26.21 1.74
CA ASN A 104 6.73 -27.17 1.33
C ASN A 104 7.76 -26.59 0.35
N ILE A 105 7.79 -25.27 0.14
CA ILE A 105 8.70 -24.64 -0.84
C ILE A 105 10.18 -24.93 -0.51
N HIS A 106 10.54 -24.95 0.78
CA HIS A 106 11.89 -25.24 1.26
C HIS A 106 12.39 -26.66 0.92
N LYS A 107 11.49 -27.56 0.46
CA LYS A 107 11.85 -28.93 0.01
C LYS A 107 12.14 -29.00 -1.49
N SER A 108 11.96 -27.89 -2.21
CA SER A 108 12.21 -27.79 -3.65
C SER A 108 13.57 -27.16 -3.95
N LYS A 109 14.00 -27.27 -5.21
CA LYS A 109 15.20 -26.58 -5.71
C LYS A 109 14.90 -25.12 -6.11
N VAL A 110 13.62 -24.73 -6.12
CA VAL A 110 13.18 -23.39 -6.50
C VAL A 110 13.56 -22.42 -5.40
N LYS A 111 14.30 -21.35 -5.73
CA LYS A 111 14.60 -20.28 -4.78
C LYS A 111 13.32 -19.54 -4.40
N SER A 112 13.23 -19.11 -3.16
CA SER A 112 11.98 -18.55 -2.62
C SER A 112 12.17 -17.19 -1.94
N ILE A 113 11.26 -16.27 -2.26
CA ILE A 113 11.19 -14.95 -1.65
C ILE A 113 9.77 -14.70 -1.16
N VAL A 114 9.63 -14.02 -0.04
CA VAL A 114 8.32 -13.53 0.43
C VAL A 114 8.38 -12.05 0.73
N THR A 115 7.39 -11.29 0.22
CA THR A 115 7.15 -9.91 0.67
C THR A 115 6.22 -9.92 1.87
N ILE A 116 6.66 -9.30 2.97
CA ILE A 116 5.86 -9.05 4.18
C ILE A 116 5.44 -7.58 4.20
N HIS A 117 4.13 -7.36 4.25
CA HIS A 117 3.55 -6.02 4.22
C HIS A 117 3.45 -5.38 5.59
N ASP A 118 3.04 -6.13 6.59
CA ASP A 118 2.96 -5.69 7.98
C ASP A 118 2.77 -6.88 8.92
N LEU A 119 2.94 -6.63 10.21
CA LEU A 119 2.57 -7.52 11.30
C LEU A 119 1.65 -6.81 12.29
N ILE A 120 0.75 -5.96 11.79
CA ILE A 120 -0.18 -5.15 12.61
C ILE A 120 -0.98 -6.02 13.56
N PHE A 121 -1.39 -7.21 13.12
CA PHE A 121 -2.16 -8.15 13.92
C PHE A 121 -1.41 -8.69 15.17
N LEU A 122 -0.07 -8.56 15.23
CA LEU A 122 0.75 -8.87 16.40
C LEU A 122 0.97 -7.61 17.26
N ARG A 123 1.26 -6.48 16.64
CA ARG A 123 1.55 -5.22 17.35
C ARG A 123 0.28 -4.59 17.95
N TYR A 124 -0.85 -4.71 17.25
CA TYR A 124 -2.16 -4.17 17.65
C TYR A 124 -3.24 -5.27 17.60
N PRO A 125 -3.16 -6.27 18.50
CA PRO A 125 -4.04 -7.43 18.48
C PRO A 125 -5.52 -7.09 18.67
N GLN A 126 -5.84 -5.93 19.24
CA GLN A 126 -7.22 -5.46 19.46
C GLN A 126 -7.98 -5.18 18.17
N TYR A 127 -7.31 -4.98 17.04
CA TYR A 127 -7.96 -4.76 15.73
C TYR A 127 -8.29 -6.05 14.98
N TYR A 128 -7.96 -7.23 15.54
CA TYR A 128 -8.11 -8.53 14.86
C TYR A 128 -8.78 -9.57 15.76
N HIS A 129 -9.62 -10.42 15.18
CA HIS A 129 -10.13 -11.57 15.89
C HIS A 129 -9.01 -12.55 16.23
N SER A 130 -9.07 -13.18 17.42
CA SER A 130 -8.03 -14.08 17.93
C SER A 130 -7.75 -15.26 16.99
N ILE A 131 -8.77 -15.82 16.35
CA ILE A 131 -8.64 -16.93 15.40
C ILE A 131 -7.84 -16.49 14.18
N ASP A 132 -8.18 -15.35 13.57
CA ASP A 132 -7.48 -14.80 12.40
C ASP A 132 -6.02 -14.49 12.73
N ARG A 133 -5.79 -13.90 13.90
CA ARG A 133 -4.44 -13.58 14.41
C ARG A 133 -3.57 -14.84 14.51
N ASN A 134 -4.09 -15.94 15.06
CA ASN A 134 -3.35 -17.20 15.17
C ASN A 134 -3.05 -17.80 13.79
N ILE A 135 -4.00 -17.74 12.86
CA ILE A 135 -3.82 -18.22 11.49
C ILE A 135 -2.75 -17.38 10.76
N TYR A 136 -2.81 -16.05 10.85
CA TYR A 136 -1.82 -15.16 10.23
C TYR A 136 -0.45 -15.33 10.86
N THR A 137 -0.36 -15.43 12.19
CA THR A 137 0.91 -15.68 12.88
C THR A 137 1.59 -16.96 12.36
N TYR A 138 0.84 -18.06 12.29
CA TYR A 138 1.38 -19.32 11.78
C TYR A 138 1.84 -19.21 10.33
N LYS A 139 0.99 -18.68 9.44
CA LYS A 139 1.28 -18.60 8.00
C LYS A 139 2.46 -17.68 7.69
N PHE A 140 2.48 -16.49 8.30
CA PHE A 140 3.51 -15.49 8.00
C PHE A 140 4.86 -15.91 8.60
N ARG A 141 4.85 -16.46 9.83
CA ARG A 141 6.06 -17.05 10.42
C ARG A 141 6.61 -18.17 9.54
N LYS A 142 5.76 -19.12 9.11
CA LYS A 142 6.20 -20.20 8.23
C LYS A 142 6.71 -19.70 6.87
N ALA A 143 6.11 -18.67 6.31
CA ALA A 143 6.61 -18.06 5.08
C ALA A 143 8.00 -17.44 5.29
N CYS A 144 8.21 -16.72 6.40
CA CYS A 144 9.51 -16.14 6.74
C CYS A 144 10.58 -17.21 7.03
N GLU A 145 10.23 -18.26 7.77
CA GLU A 145 11.14 -19.38 8.06
C GLU A 145 11.59 -20.10 6.78
N ASN A 146 10.64 -20.39 5.89
CA ASN A 146 10.85 -21.20 4.69
C ASN A 146 11.42 -20.44 3.48
N ALA A 147 11.36 -19.09 3.48
CA ALA A 147 11.91 -18.28 2.40
C ALA A 147 13.45 -18.30 2.41
N ASP A 148 14.10 -18.24 1.24
CA ASP A 148 15.54 -17.98 1.14
C ASP A 148 15.85 -16.50 1.46
N ARG A 149 14.98 -15.56 1.06
CA ARG A 149 15.04 -14.13 1.37
C ARG A 149 13.65 -13.59 1.67
N ILE A 150 13.61 -12.54 2.47
CA ILE A 150 12.40 -11.81 2.82
C ILE A 150 12.53 -10.37 2.34
N ILE A 151 11.51 -9.86 1.70
CA ILE A 151 11.36 -8.43 1.42
C ILE A 151 10.41 -7.86 2.47
N ALA A 152 10.88 -6.92 3.27
CA ALA A 152 10.06 -6.07 4.11
C ALA A 152 9.77 -4.76 3.37
N ILE A 153 8.54 -4.28 3.42
CA ILE A 153 8.15 -3.04 2.69
C ILE A 153 8.57 -1.75 3.40
N SER A 154 9.13 -1.86 4.62
CA SER A 154 9.66 -0.77 5.41
C SER A 154 10.67 -1.28 6.45
N GLU A 155 11.50 -0.39 6.98
CA GLU A 155 12.37 -0.72 8.12
C GLU A 155 11.53 -1.06 9.36
N CYS A 156 10.37 -0.42 9.52
CA CYS A 156 9.42 -0.75 10.58
C CYS A 156 8.95 -2.21 10.47
N THR A 157 8.53 -2.65 9.27
CA THR A 157 8.15 -4.06 9.02
C THR A 157 9.33 -5.01 9.24
N LYS A 158 10.55 -4.63 8.85
CA LYS A 158 11.76 -5.42 9.12
C LYS A 158 11.99 -5.61 10.62
N ARG A 159 11.89 -4.54 11.42
CA ARG A 159 11.98 -4.61 12.88
C ARG A 159 10.93 -5.55 13.48
N ASP A 160 9.68 -5.46 12.99
CA ASP A 160 8.60 -6.34 13.44
C ASP A 160 8.87 -7.83 13.13
N ILE A 161 9.40 -8.13 11.93
CA ILE A 161 9.76 -9.51 11.57
C ILE A 161 10.85 -10.07 12.50
N ILE A 162 11.86 -9.28 12.82
CA ILE A 162 12.92 -9.66 13.73
C ILE A 162 12.35 -9.86 15.15
N GLU A 163 11.58 -8.89 15.65
CA GLU A 163 11.03 -8.88 17.00
C GLU A 163 10.05 -10.05 17.25
N TYR A 164 9.06 -10.23 16.34
CA TYR A 164 8.00 -11.20 16.58
C TYR A 164 8.29 -12.60 16.09
N PHE A 165 9.12 -12.75 15.06
CA PHE A 165 9.41 -14.06 14.47
C PHE A 165 10.84 -14.55 14.73
N GLY A 166 11.75 -13.73 15.23
CA GLY A 166 13.14 -14.08 15.48
C GLY A 166 13.95 -14.35 14.22
N ILE A 167 13.55 -13.78 13.10
CA ILE A 167 14.23 -13.99 11.81
C ILE A 167 15.54 -13.17 11.79
N PRO A 168 16.68 -13.74 11.38
CA PRO A 168 17.94 -13.02 11.25
C PRO A 168 17.84 -11.82 10.30
N ALA A 169 18.46 -10.70 10.69
CA ALA A 169 18.39 -9.44 9.94
C ALA A 169 18.98 -9.52 8.52
N ASP A 170 20.00 -10.37 8.31
CA ASP A 170 20.67 -10.61 7.04
C ASP A 170 19.80 -11.38 6.02
N LYS A 171 18.74 -12.03 6.49
CA LYS A 171 17.72 -12.68 5.64
C LYS A 171 16.70 -11.69 5.10
N ILE A 172 16.64 -10.44 5.62
CA ILE A 172 15.60 -9.46 5.35
C ILE A 172 16.18 -8.25 4.62
N GLU A 173 15.74 -8.06 3.38
CA GLU A 173 16.01 -6.86 2.58
C GLU A 173 14.82 -5.90 2.67
N VAL A 174 15.06 -4.59 2.73
CA VAL A 174 13.99 -3.60 2.68
C VAL A 174 13.85 -3.09 1.26
N VAL A 175 12.64 -3.19 0.70
CA VAL A 175 12.28 -2.61 -0.59
C VAL A 175 11.01 -1.81 -0.39
N TYR A 176 11.12 -0.50 -0.44
CA TYR A 176 9.99 0.41 -0.28
C TYR A 176 8.97 0.26 -1.40
N GLN A 177 7.72 0.59 -1.11
CA GLN A 177 6.68 0.61 -2.12
C GLN A 177 6.68 1.93 -2.90
N GLY A 178 6.34 1.85 -4.18
CA GLY A 178 6.02 3.00 -5.01
C GLY A 178 4.52 3.26 -5.08
N CYS A 179 4.14 4.28 -5.82
CA CYS A 179 2.74 4.55 -6.17
C CYS A 179 2.58 4.63 -7.69
N ASP A 180 1.33 4.63 -8.14
CA ASP A 180 0.98 4.73 -9.56
C ASP A 180 1.48 6.05 -10.17
N THR A 181 2.01 5.99 -11.38
CA THR A 181 2.56 7.15 -12.10
C THR A 181 1.52 8.24 -12.39
N SER A 182 0.23 7.96 -12.30
CA SER A 182 -0.83 8.98 -12.46
C SER A 182 -0.72 10.12 -11.44
N PHE A 183 -0.11 9.88 -10.26
CA PHE A 183 0.15 10.92 -9.26
C PHE A 183 1.36 11.80 -9.58
N THR A 184 2.24 11.38 -10.49
CA THR A 184 3.45 12.13 -10.87
C THR A 184 3.20 13.16 -11.97
N HIS A 185 2.03 13.12 -12.61
CA HIS A 185 1.70 13.98 -13.73
C HIS A 185 0.67 15.06 -13.33
N PRO A 186 0.83 16.29 -13.85
CA PRO A 186 -0.16 17.34 -13.65
C PRO A 186 -1.51 16.96 -14.25
N VAL A 187 -2.58 17.11 -13.48
CA VAL A 187 -3.95 16.97 -13.96
C VAL A 187 -4.37 18.24 -14.70
N THR A 188 -5.05 18.09 -15.86
CA THR A 188 -5.50 19.23 -16.68
C THR A 188 -6.50 20.12 -15.93
N LYS A 189 -6.57 21.40 -16.31
CA LYS A 189 -7.52 22.36 -15.71
C LYS A 189 -8.98 21.92 -15.91
N GLU A 190 -9.28 21.33 -17.07
CA GLU A 190 -10.60 20.79 -17.43
C GLU A 190 -10.98 19.66 -16.48
N LYS A 191 -10.08 18.68 -16.27
CA LYS A 191 -10.31 17.56 -15.34
C LYS A 191 -10.46 18.03 -13.91
N LYS A 192 -9.68 19.04 -13.48
CA LYS A 192 -9.83 19.66 -12.16
C LYS A 192 -11.21 20.30 -11.96
N ARG A 193 -11.74 20.98 -12.98
CA ARG A 193 -13.10 21.56 -12.94
C ARG A 193 -14.17 20.47 -12.91
N GLU A 194 -14.05 19.45 -13.78
CA GLU A 194 -14.97 18.31 -13.83
C GLU A 194 -15.08 17.61 -12.47
N VAL A 195 -13.94 17.22 -11.89
CA VAL A 195 -13.90 16.48 -10.63
C VAL A 195 -14.41 17.36 -9.47
N ARG A 196 -14.02 18.65 -9.43
CA ARG A 196 -14.54 19.58 -8.41
C ARG A 196 -16.06 19.69 -8.48
N ALA A 197 -16.63 19.86 -9.67
CA ALA A 197 -18.08 19.93 -9.86
C ALA A 197 -18.78 18.60 -9.53
N LYS A 198 -18.23 17.49 -10.00
CA LYS A 198 -18.79 16.15 -9.80
C LYS A 198 -18.94 15.78 -8.33
N TYR A 199 -17.96 16.12 -7.50
CA TYR A 199 -17.92 15.78 -6.08
C TYR A 199 -18.21 16.97 -5.17
N GLN A 200 -18.55 18.12 -5.73
CA GLN A 200 -18.81 19.37 -5.00
C GLN A 200 -17.67 19.73 -4.03
N LEU A 201 -16.42 19.57 -4.50
CA LEU A 201 -15.25 19.78 -3.66
C LEU A 201 -15.11 21.27 -3.29
N PRO A 202 -14.87 21.57 -2.00
CA PRO A 202 -14.65 22.93 -1.53
C PRO A 202 -13.37 23.53 -2.15
N GLU A 203 -13.25 24.84 -2.09
CA GLU A 203 -12.10 25.55 -2.63
C GLU A 203 -10.84 25.28 -1.80
N HIS A 204 -10.97 25.33 -0.48
CA HIS A 204 -9.87 25.13 0.47
C HIS A 204 -10.11 23.90 1.35
N TYR A 205 -9.33 22.85 1.16
CA TYR A 205 -9.51 21.65 1.97
C TYR A 205 -8.22 20.91 2.30
N ILE A 206 -8.27 20.23 3.44
CA ILE A 206 -7.34 19.20 3.87
C ILE A 206 -7.87 17.86 3.35
N LEU A 207 -7.01 17.02 2.81
CA LEU A 207 -7.37 15.71 2.27
C LEU A 207 -6.90 14.57 3.18
N ASN A 208 -7.79 13.60 3.44
CA ASN A 208 -7.46 12.30 4.01
C ASN A 208 -7.92 11.18 3.06
N VAL A 209 -7.07 10.21 2.77
CA VAL A 209 -7.39 9.09 1.86
C VAL A 209 -7.10 7.75 2.52
N GLY A 210 -8.08 6.86 2.52
CA GLY A 210 -7.96 5.50 3.02
C GLY A 210 -9.28 4.92 3.52
N SER A 211 -9.34 3.60 3.79
CA SER A 211 -10.52 3.02 4.46
C SER A 211 -10.77 3.72 5.81
N ILE A 212 -12.03 4.03 6.11
CA ILE A 212 -12.39 4.76 7.34
C ILE A 212 -12.45 3.75 8.49
N GLU A 213 -11.30 3.50 9.09
CA GLU A 213 -11.08 2.51 10.15
C GLU A 213 -10.51 3.16 11.40
N GLU A 214 -10.76 2.60 12.58
CA GLU A 214 -10.28 3.16 13.84
C GLU A 214 -8.75 3.33 13.86
N ARG A 215 -8.02 2.36 13.35
CA ARG A 215 -6.56 2.42 13.23
C ARG A 215 -6.07 3.59 12.38
N LYS A 216 -6.81 3.95 11.32
CA LYS A 216 -6.48 5.09 10.43
C LYS A 216 -6.84 6.45 10.99
N ASN A 217 -7.60 6.47 12.08
CA ASN A 217 -7.77 7.62 12.97
C ASN A 217 -8.25 8.93 12.30
N ALA A 218 -9.06 8.83 11.25
CA ALA A 218 -9.58 10.02 10.56
C ALA A 218 -10.37 10.97 11.47
N LEU A 219 -10.95 10.45 12.58
CA LEU A 219 -11.62 11.25 13.58
C LEU A 219 -10.72 12.35 14.18
N SER A 220 -9.43 12.08 14.39
CA SER A 220 -8.49 13.07 14.93
C SER A 220 -8.35 14.29 14.01
N ALA A 221 -8.40 14.10 12.68
CA ALA A 221 -8.38 15.20 11.72
C ALA A 221 -9.69 16.01 11.77
N VAL A 222 -10.85 15.35 11.96
CA VAL A 222 -12.14 16.02 12.17
C VAL A 222 -12.11 16.84 13.46
N GLN A 223 -11.55 16.29 14.55
CA GLN A 223 -11.39 17.00 15.81
C GLN A 223 -10.46 18.22 15.67
N ALA A 224 -9.33 18.09 14.97
CA ALA A 224 -8.42 19.19 14.71
C ALA A 224 -9.08 20.31 13.89
N LEU A 225 -10.00 19.98 12.99
CA LEU A 225 -10.74 20.96 12.16
C LEU A 225 -11.55 21.94 13.00
N THR A 226 -12.05 21.56 14.20
CA THR A 226 -12.79 22.46 15.10
C THR A 226 -11.96 23.68 15.55
N MET A 227 -10.64 23.59 15.48
CA MET A 227 -9.70 24.64 15.89
C MET A 227 -9.20 25.48 14.72
N LEU A 228 -9.71 25.24 13.50
CA LEU A 228 -9.32 25.95 12.28
C LEU A 228 -10.39 26.95 11.84
N PRO A 229 -10.01 28.00 11.06
CA PRO A 229 -10.96 28.91 10.45
C PRO A 229 -12.06 28.20 9.65
N GLU A 230 -13.26 28.80 9.61
CA GLU A 230 -14.46 28.18 9.03
C GLU A 230 -14.33 27.87 7.53
N GLN A 231 -13.56 28.65 6.78
CA GLN A 231 -13.34 28.45 5.35
C GLN A 231 -12.51 27.21 5.01
N ILE A 232 -11.86 26.58 6.00
CA ILE A 232 -11.08 25.36 5.80
C ILE A 232 -11.99 24.15 5.99
N HIS A 233 -12.02 23.29 5.00
CA HIS A 233 -12.79 22.05 4.97
C HIS A 233 -11.90 20.82 5.11
N LEU A 234 -12.50 19.68 5.42
CA LEU A 234 -11.84 18.36 5.41
C LEU A 234 -12.58 17.44 4.43
N VAL A 235 -11.84 16.88 3.48
CA VAL A 235 -12.34 15.87 2.56
C VAL A 235 -11.74 14.53 2.95
N ILE A 236 -12.59 13.55 3.28
CA ILE A 236 -12.21 12.18 3.61
C ILE A 236 -12.65 11.27 2.47
N VAL A 237 -11.70 10.69 1.76
CA VAL A 237 -11.96 9.74 0.67
C VAL A 237 -11.70 8.33 1.17
N GLY A 238 -12.77 7.52 1.26
CA GLY A 238 -12.60 6.17 1.74
C GLY A 238 -13.89 5.34 1.75
N ARG A 239 -13.70 4.03 1.99
CA ARG A 239 -14.83 3.13 2.13
C ARG A 239 -15.47 3.31 3.52
N HIS A 240 -16.77 3.44 3.58
CA HIS A 240 -17.56 3.41 4.80
C HIS A 240 -17.37 2.11 5.59
N THR A 241 -17.27 2.24 6.91
CA THR A 241 -17.25 1.13 7.87
C THR A 241 -18.07 1.53 9.10
N GLU A 242 -18.26 0.65 10.07
CA GLU A 242 -18.92 0.99 11.35
C GLU A 242 -18.25 2.15 12.10
N TYR A 243 -16.93 2.34 11.89
CA TYR A 243 -16.22 3.47 12.49
C TYR A 243 -16.64 4.83 11.89
N THR A 244 -17.19 4.84 10.67
CA THR A 244 -17.71 6.06 10.04
C THR A 244 -18.86 6.66 10.84
N ASP A 245 -19.74 5.82 11.41
CA ASP A 245 -20.87 6.29 12.23
C ASP A 245 -20.41 7.10 13.45
N LYS A 246 -19.22 6.75 14.01
CA LYS A 246 -18.60 7.50 15.11
C LYS A 246 -18.15 8.89 14.64
N ILE A 247 -17.59 8.98 13.44
CA ILE A 247 -17.15 10.23 12.84
C ILE A 247 -18.38 11.12 12.52
N GLU A 248 -19.41 10.56 11.89
CA GLU A 248 -20.64 11.29 11.54
C GLU A 248 -21.37 11.82 12.78
N ARG A 249 -21.38 11.04 13.86
CA ARG A 249 -21.94 11.51 15.15
C ARG A 249 -21.16 12.72 15.66
N PHE A 250 -19.82 12.66 15.66
CA PHE A 250 -18.99 13.79 16.10
C PHE A 250 -19.20 15.02 15.22
N ILE A 251 -19.31 14.86 13.89
CA ILE A 251 -19.60 15.93 12.93
C ILE A 251 -20.90 16.64 13.32
N LYS A 252 -21.97 15.87 13.54
CA LYS A 252 -23.29 16.43 13.92
C LYS A 252 -23.29 17.13 15.27
N GLU A 253 -22.66 16.53 16.29
CA GLU A 253 -22.55 17.09 17.64
C GLU A 253 -21.79 18.42 17.66
N ASN A 254 -20.86 18.62 16.72
CA ASN A 254 -20.01 19.82 16.62
C ASN A 254 -20.40 20.77 15.47
N LYS A 255 -21.53 20.54 14.78
CA LYS A 255 -22.06 21.35 13.67
C LYS A 255 -21.04 21.54 12.55
N LEU A 256 -20.40 20.44 12.11
CA LEU A 256 -19.35 20.42 11.09
C LEU A 256 -19.85 19.87 9.74
N GLU A 257 -21.16 19.69 9.54
CA GLU A 257 -21.75 19.06 8.36
C GLU A 257 -21.37 19.77 7.06
N GLU A 258 -21.28 21.10 7.10
CA GLU A 258 -20.88 21.92 5.94
C GLU A 258 -19.36 21.90 5.69
N ARG A 259 -18.55 21.45 6.65
CA ARG A 259 -17.09 21.52 6.60
C ARG A 259 -16.39 20.16 6.42
N VAL A 260 -17.08 19.05 6.68
CA VAL A 260 -16.51 17.69 6.54
C VAL A 260 -17.25 16.93 5.47
N HIS A 261 -16.52 16.50 4.43
CA HIS A 261 -17.06 15.82 3.28
C HIS A 261 -16.52 14.40 3.23
N ILE A 262 -17.37 13.38 3.48
CA ILE A 262 -17.00 11.96 3.39
C ILE A 262 -17.45 11.43 2.04
N ILE A 263 -16.48 11.04 1.19
CA ILE A 263 -16.72 10.64 -0.19
C ILE A 263 -16.25 9.19 -0.38
N SER A 264 -17.18 8.33 -0.77
CA SER A 264 -16.91 6.92 -1.05
C SER A 264 -16.94 6.60 -2.54
N ASN A 265 -16.36 5.46 -2.92
CA ASN A 265 -16.39 4.94 -4.29
C ASN A 265 -15.81 5.88 -5.36
N VAL A 266 -14.80 6.68 -4.99
CA VAL A 266 -14.06 7.51 -5.96
C VAL A 266 -13.30 6.58 -6.93
N PRO A 267 -13.54 6.68 -8.26
CA PRO A 267 -12.72 5.98 -9.24
C PRO A 267 -11.25 6.36 -9.11
N PHE A 268 -10.39 5.38 -9.35
CA PHE A 268 -8.94 5.60 -9.23
C PHE A 268 -8.44 6.74 -10.13
N ASP A 269 -8.99 6.87 -11.32
CA ASP A 269 -8.61 7.91 -12.30
C ASP A 269 -8.99 9.35 -11.85
N ASP A 270 -9.92 9.49 -10.91
CA ASP A 270 -10.28 10.78 -10.33
C ASP A 270 -9.39 11.13 -9.11
N LEU A 271 -8.78 10.12 -8.47
CA LEU A 271 -8.07 10.29 -7.20
C LEU A 271 -6.88 11.26 -7.26
N PRO A 272 -6.00 11.24 -8.30
CA PRO A 272 -4.92 12.24 -8.42
C PRO A 272 -5.43 13.68 -8.40
N THR A 273 -6.65 13.92 -8.90
CA THR A 273 -7.25 15.25 -8.89
C THR A 273 -7.61 15.72 -7.47
N PHE A 274 -8.09 14.83 -6.60
CA PHE A 274 -8.34 15.15 -5.19
C PHE A 274 -7.07 15.62 -4.49
N TYR A 275 -5.95 14.93 -4.73
CA TYR A 275 -4.65 15.33 -4.16
C TYR A 275 -4.22 16.71 -4.71
N GLN A 276 -4.24 16.91 -6.04
CA GLN A 276 -3.76 18.14 -6.65
C GLN A 276 -4.67 19.35 -6.44
N LEU A 277 -5.87 19.18 -5.91
CA LEU A 277 -6.77 20.26 -5.50
C LEU A 277 -6.70 20.55 -4.00
N ALA A 278 -6.13 19.64 -3.21
CA ALA A 278 -5.99 19.79 -1.77
C ALA A 278 -4.84 20.74 -1.41
N GLU A 279 -4.91 21.37 -0.24
CA GLU A 279 -3.86 22.24 0.27
C GLU A 279 -2.91 21.56 1.24
N ILE A 280 -3.40 20.55 1.95
CA ILE A 280 -2.65 19.72 2.90
C ILE A 280 -3.16 18.29 2.78
N PHE A 281 -2.26 17.32 2.84
CA PHE A 281 -2.61 15.92 3.04
C PHE A 281 -2.39 15.52 4.50
N VAL A 282 -3.39 14.92 5.14
CA VAL A 282 -3.29 14.43 6.52
C VAL A 282 -3.42 12.91 6.58
N TYR A 283 -2.48 12.26 7.26
CA TYR A 283 -2.49 10.81 7.44
C TYR A 283 -2.23 10.43 8.90
N PRO A 284 -3.27 10.52 9.77
CA PRO A 284 -3.12 10.38 11.21
C PRO A 284 -3.15 8.92 11.68
N SER A 285 -2.84 7.97 10.79
CA SER A 285 -2.91 6.54 11.07
C SER A 285 -1.99 6.16 12.24
N ARG A 286 -2.52 5.39 13.18
CA ARG A 286 -1.78 4.92 14.36
C ARG A 286 -0.65 3.96 13.99
N PHE A 287 -0.87 3.17 12.97
CA PHE A 287 0.14 2.25 12.45
C PHE A 287 -0.19 1.79 11.03
N GLU A 288 0.85 1.67 10.22
CA GLU A 288 0.78 1.17 8.84
C GLU A 288 1.98 0.28 8.54
N GLY A 289 1.89 -0.51 7.46
CA GLY A 289 3.03 -1.24 6.92
C GLY A 289 3.98 -0.35 6.15
N PHE A 290 3.45 0.70 5.46
CA PHE A 290 4.27 1.69 4.77
C PHE A 290 3.59 3.07 4.75
N GLY A 291 2.78 3.43 3.77
CA GLY A 291 2.16 4.76 3.67
C GLY A 291 2.08 5.26 2.23
N ILE A 292 1.63 4.41 1.31
CA ILE A 292 1.46 4.78 -0.11
C ILE A 292 0.71 6.11 -0.28
N PRO A 293 -0.40 6.43 0.46
CA PRO A 293 -1.08 7.70 0.33
C PRO A 293 -0.22 8.93 0.62
N ILE A 294 0.82 8.79 1.45
CA ILE A 294 1.80 9.86 1.69
C ILE A 294 2.64 10.10 0.43
N ILE A 295 3.09 9.02 -0.22
CA ILE A 295 3.89 9.13 -1.46
C ILE A 295 3.04 9.73 -2.58
N GLU A 296 1.76 9.34 -2.69
CA GLU A 296 0.79 9.93 -3.62
C GLU A 296 0.66 11.45 -3.40
N ALA A 297 0.60 11.88 -2.13
CA ALA A 297 0.55 13.29 -1.76
C ALA A 297 1.84 14.04 -2.14
N LEU A 298 3.01 13.48 -1.83
CA LEU A 298 4.30 14.09 -2.16
C LEU A 298 4.48 14.27 -3.67
N TYR A 299 4.15 13.24 -4.46
CA TYR A 299 4.20 13.34 -5.93
C TYR A 299 3.18 14.34 -6.48
N SER A 300 2.00 14.43 -5.86
CA SER A 300 0.97 15.40 -6.24
C SER A 300 1.31 16.84 -5.86
N GLY A 301 2.42 17.08 -5.16
CA GLY A 301 2.90 18.41 -4.80
C GLY A 301 2.09 19.08 -3.70
N ILE A 302 1.71 18.34 -2.65
CA ILE A 302 1.05 18.89 -1.47
C ILE A 302 1.81 18.55 -0.19
N PRO A 303 1.87 19.45 0.80
CA PRO A 303 2.53 19.18 2.08
C PRO A 303 1.80 18.11 2.87
N VAL A 304 2.56 17.34 3.64
CA VAL A 304 2.07 16.20 4.41
C VAL A 304 2.16 16.47 5.90
N VAL A 305 1.05 16.18 6.61
CA VAL A 305 1.00 16.04 8.06
C VAL A 305 0.61 14.59 8.37
N ALA A 306 1.47 13.85 9.05
CA ALA A 306 1.26 12.44 9.33
C ALA A 306 1.46 12.10 10.81
N ALA A 307 1.01 10.93 11.23
CA ALA A 307 1.31 10.45 12.57
C ALA A 307 2.77 9.99 12.67
N THR A 308 3.36 10.13 13.87
CA THR A 308 4.66 9.57 14.23
C THR A 308 4.53 8.16 14.81
N GLY A 309 5.66 7.45 14.94
CA GLY A 309 5.76 6.19 15.67
C GLY A 309 5.49 4.93 14.84
N SER A 310 5.47 5.04 13.51
CA SER A 310 5.37 3.89 12.61
C SER A 310 6.32 4.03 11.41
N CYS A 311 5.96 3.49 10.26
CA CYS A 311 6.72 3.64 9.01
C CYS A 311 6.40 4.94 8.25
N LEU A 312 5.54 5.81 8.76
CA LEU A 312 5.08 6.99 8.01
C LEU A 312 6.19 8.01 7.80
N GLU A 313 7.17 8.09 8.72
CA GLU A 313 8.38 8.90 8.55
C GLU A 313 9.25 8.38 7.39
N GLU A 314 9.27 7.05 7.17
CA GLU A 314 9.99 6.45 6.05
C GLU A 314 9.36 6.83 4.69
N ALA A 315 8.02 6.95 4.65
CA ALA A 315 7.27 7.32 3.46
C ALA A 315 7.25 8.84 3.18
N GLY A 316 7.17 9.65 4.23
CA GLY A 316 6.98 11.11 4.10
C GLY A 316 8.27 11.93 4.13
N GLY A 317 9.37 11.36 4.61
CA GLY A 317 10.68 12.02 4.67
C GLY A 317 10.77 13.14 5.70
N PRO A 318 11.94 13.81 5.80
CA PRO A 318 12.24 14.75 6.87
C PRO A 318 11.52 16.10 6.78
N ASP A 319 10.96 16.43 5.63
CA ASP A 319 10.31 17.74 5.40
C ASP A 319 8.79 17.67 5.53
N SER A 320 8.21 16.53 5.89
CA SER A 320 6.83 16.38 6.36
C SER A 320 6.72 16.69 7.85
N ILE A 321 5.51 16.99 8.34
CA ILE A 321 5.27 17.23 9.76
C ILE A 321 4.70 15.98 10.40
N TYR A 322 5.27 15.55 11.53
CA TYR A 322 4.85 14.36 12.25
C TYR A 322 4.34 14.71 13.64
N ILE A 323 3.15 14.20 13.97
CA ILE A 323 2.41 14.50 15.18
C ILE A 323 1.98 13.19 15.85
N HIS A 324 2.04 13.12 17.18
CA HIS A 324 1.49 11.96 17.87
C HIS A 324 0.00 11.78 17.49
N PRO A 325 -0.47 10.57 17.16
CA PRO A 325 -1.82 10.35 16.63
C PRO A 325 -2.96 10.79 17.56
N ASP A 326 -2.68 10.99 18.86
CA ASP A 326 -3.63 11.49 19.86
C ASP A 326 -3.44 12.98 20.18
N ASP A 327 -2.46 13.66 19.59
CA ASP A 327 -2.23 15.10 19.78
C ASP A 327 -3.03 15.94 18.78
N ILE A 328 -4.31 16.10 19.07
CA ILE A 328 -5.25 16.86 18.24
C ILE A 328 -4.83 18.34 18.12
N LYS A 329 -4.32 18.94 19.23
CA LYS A 329 -3.84 20.33 19.23
C LYS A 329 -2.60 20.51 18.38
N GLY A 330 -1.64 19.59 18.48
CA GLY A 330 -0.46 19.55 17.64
C GLY A 330 -0.81 19.45 16.17
N MET A 331 -1.78 18.61 15.82
CA MET A 331 -2.28 18.47 14.43
C MET A 331 -2.91 19.78 13.93
N ALA A 332 -3.79 20.42 14.70
CA ALA A 332 -4.37 21.71 14.35
C ALA A 332 -3.31 22.81 14.19
N ASN A 333 -2.29 22.82 15.05
CA ASN A 333 -1.17 23.75 14.95
C ASN A 333 -0.32 23.51 13.70
N ALA A 334 -0.07 22.24 13.31
CA ALA A 334 0.62 21.89 12.08
C ALA A 334 -0.14 22.44 10.85
N PHE A 335 -1.46 22.28 10.81
CA PHE A 335 -2.28 22.84 9.74
C PHE A 335 -2.17 24.37 9.69
N LYS A 336 -2.33 25.06 10.85
CA LYS A 336 -2.18 26.52 10.93
C LYS A 336 -0.82 27.00 10.43
N GLN A 337 0.26 26.33 10.81
CA GLN A 337 1.61 26.66 10.34
C GLN A 337 1.75 26.60 8.82
N ILE A 338 1.18 25.57 8.18
CA ILE A 338 1.23 25.42 6.72
C ILE A 338 0.36 26.50 6.03
N TYR A 339 -0.81 26.81 6.58
CA TYR A 339 -1.70 27.84 6.01
C TYR A 339 -1.15 29.27 6.18
N SER A 340 -0.46 29.56 7.29
CA SER A 340 0.05 30.91 7.60
C SER A 340 1.42 31.19 6.98
N ASP A 341 2.13 30.19 6.47
CA ASP A 341 3.49 30.33 5.93
C ASP A 341 3.60 29.73 4.51
N PRO A 342 3.30 30.52 3.47
CA PRO A 342 3.39 30.08 2.08
C PRO A 342 4.80 29.65 1.65
N GLU A 343 5.85 30.28 2.19
CA GLU A 343 7.23 29.92 1.86
C GLU A 343 7.57 28.54 2.44
N ARG A 344 7.20 28.28 3.68
CA ARG A 344 7.33 26.96 4.29
C ARG A 344 6.56 25.89 3.49
N LYS A 345 5.32 26.19 3.11
CA LYS A 345 4.49 25.30 2.28
C LYS A 345 5.21 24.96 0.96
N LYS A 346 5.78 25.95 0.29
CA LYS A 346 6.54 25.77 -0.94
C LYS A 346 7.76 24.88 -0.73
N VAL A 347 8.56 25.13 0.30
CA VAL A 347 9.73 24.32 0.65
C VAL A 347 9.35 22.87 0.93
N MET A 348 8.28 22.63 1.68
CA MET A 348 7.78 21.28 1.96
C MET A 348 7.39 20.53 0.67
N ILE A 349 6.74 21.22 -0.27
CA ILE A 349 6.35 20.64 -1.57
C ILE A 349 7.58 20.28 -2.39
N GLU A 350 8.51 21.22 -2.59
CA GLU A 350 9.71 21.01 -3.41
C GLU A 350 10.57 19.86 -2.86
N LYS A 351 10.85 19.87 -1.57
CA LYS A 351 11.66 18.83 -0.92
C LYS A 351 10.92 17.50 -0.87
N GLY A 352 9.61 17.50 -0.62
CA GLY A 352 8.78 16.31 -0.65
C GLY A 352 8.79 15.63 -2.01
N GLN A 353 8.68 16.38 -3.11
CA GLN A 353 8.76 15.85 -4.47
C GLN A 353 10.14 15.28 -4.80
N ILE A 354 11.23 15.92 -4.32
CA ILE A 354 12.58 15.40 -4.46
C ILE A 354 12.71 14.07 -3.70
N PHE A 355 12.23 14.03 -2.46
CA PHE A 355 12.27 12.83 -1.62
C PHE A 355 11.48 11.67 -2.22
N ALA A 356 10.30 11.93 -2.80
CA ALA A 356 9.44 10.91 -3.41
C ALA A 356 10.12 10.17 -4.57
N LYS A 357 11.07 10.78 -5.28
CA LYS A 357 11.81 10.13 -6.40
C LYS A 357 12.54 8.85 -5.99
N ARG A 358 12.82 8.65 -4.70
CA ARG A 358 13.40 7.41 -4.18
C ARG A 358 12.46 6.20 -4.30
N PHE A 359 11.17 6.44 -4.49
CA PHE A 359 10.12 5.42 -4.63
C PHE A 359 9.69 5.22 -6.09
N SER A 360 10.54 5.60 -7.06
CA SER A 360 10.23 5.42 -8.48
C SER A 360 10.11 3.94 -8.85
N GLU A 361 9.31 3.66 -9.88
CA GLU A 361 9.08 2.32 -10.40
C GLU A 361 10.38 1.62 -10.82
N GLU A 362 11.23 2.36 -11.52
CA GLU A 362 12.53 1.86 -12.01
C GLU A 362 13.41 1.42 -10.83
N LYS A 363 13.53 2.26 -9.81
CA LYS A 363 14.37 1.97 -8.64
C LYS A 363 13.85 0.76 -7.87
N GLN A 364 12.54 0.67 -7.68
CA GLN A 364 11.92 -0.46 -7.01
C GLN A 364 12.12 -1.76 -7.81
N ALA A 365 11.93 -1.71 -9.13
CA ALA A 365 12.17 -2.86 -10.00
C ALA A 365 13.64 -3.32 -9.95
N GLU A 366 14.58 -2.36 -9.93
CA GLU A 366 16.02 -2.62 -9.81
C GLU A 366 16.36 -3.30 -8.47
N GLU A 367 15.84 -2.78 -7.35
CA GLU A 367 16.09 -3.35 -6.02
C GLU A 367 15.57 -4.79 -5.94
N ILE A 368 14.38 -5.07 -6.45
CA ILE A 368 13.82 -6.42 -6.48
C ILE A 368 14.66 -7.35 -7.37
N LEU A 369 15.03 -6.91 -8.57
CA LEU A 369 15.85 -7.71 -9.47
C LEU A 369 17.24 -8.01 -8.88
N ASN A 370 17.82 -7.06 -8.16
CA ASN A 370 19.11 -7.27 -7.49
C ASN A 370 19.04 -8.35 -6.42
N ILE A 371 17.91 -8.43 -5.67
CA ILE A 371 17.65 -9.54 -4.74
C ILE A 371 17.56 -10.86 -5.50
N TYR A 372 16.85 -10.91 -6.63
CA TYR A 372 16.76 -12.13 -7.46
C TYR A 372 18.13 -12.59 -7.96
N LYS A 373 18.93 -11.64 -8.48
CA LYS A 373 20.30 -11.94 -8.97
C LYS A 373 21.21 -12.44 -7.85
N LYS A 374 21.12 -11.89 -6.65
CA LYS A 374 21.90 -12.35 -5.48
C LYS A 374 21.56 -13.82 -5.11
N LEU A 375 20.30 -14.22 -5.24
CA LEU A 375 19.86 -15.59 -4.94
C LEU A 375 20.29 -16.63 -5.96
N MET A 376 20.58 -16.21 -7.20
CA MET A 376 20.96 -17.10 -8.29
C MET A 376 22.50 -17.30 -8.42
N ARG A 377 23.26 -16.54 -7.64
CA ARG A 377 24.71 -16.70 -7.47
C ARG A 377 25.01 -17.77 -6.42
#